data_d7c408941a6044e1b78054bee481276d
#
_entry.id   d7c408941a6044e1b78054bee481276d
#
_cell.length_a   1.000
_cell.length_b   1.000
_cell.length_c   1.000
_cell.angle_alpha   90.00
_cell.angle_beta   90.00
_cell.angle_gamma   90.00
#
_symmetry.space_group_name_H-M   'P 1'
#
loop_
_entity.id
_entity.type
_entity.pdbx_description
1 polymer ?
#
loop_
_entity_poly.entity_id
_entity_poly.type
_entity_poly.pdbx_seq_one_letter_code
_entity_poly.pdbx_strand_id
1 'polypeptide(L)'
;MNKVLSSCARLLLAACCWSFAACGAPAREEGRASVVATREVARDGEYTSKDDVARYIKQFGALPRNFITKSQARALGWRGGPLEPYAPGKSIGGDRFGNYERRLPPDSYRECDIDTRGKPRGAKRIVFTPERRVSYTDDHYKTFTEVK
;
A
#
# COMPACT_ATOMS: atom_id res chain seq x y z
N MET A 1 -17.25 -64.07 -33.98
CA MET A 1 -18.29 -64.38 -35.01
C MET A 1 -18.73 -63.07 -35.57
N ASN A 2 -18.48 -62.95 -36.80
CA ASN A 2 -19.18 -62.24 -37.88
C ASN A 2 -19.14 -60.75 -37.85
N LYS A 3 -18.29 -60.13 -38.70
CA LYS A 3 -18.53 -59.94 -40.18
C LYS A 3 -19.59 -58.87 -40.40
N VAL A 4 -19.53 -57.91 -41.26
CA VAL A 4 -18.83 -57.73 -42.51
C VAL A 4 -19.16 -56.33 -42.99
N LEU A 5 -18.22 -55.61 -43.58
CA LEU A 5 -18.23 -54.99 -44.92
C LEU A 5 -19.43 -54.11 -45.27
N SER A 6 -19.37 -53.03 -45.93
CA SER A 6 -18.68 -52.69 -47.18
C SER A 6 -19.14 -51.28 -47.54
N SER A 7 -18.36 -50.44 -47.95
CA SER A 7 -17.87 -50.18 -49.30
C SER A 7 -18.55 -49.00 -50.02
N CYS A 8 -17.73 -48.18 -50.55
CA CYS A 8 -17.80 -47.46 -51.84
C CYS A 8 -18.85 -46.33 -52.00
N ALA A 9 -18.64 -45.30 -52.59
CA ALA A 9 -17.60 -44.76 -53.51
C ALA A 9 -18.02 -43.37 -54.00
N ARG A 10 -17.00 -42.63 -54.35
CA ARG A 10 -16.94 -41.71 -55.55
C ARG A 10 -17.71 -40.38 -55.51
N LEU A 11 -16.95 -39.39 -55.57
CA LEU A 11 -16.46 -38.50 -56.66
C LEU A 11 -17.38 -37.31 -56.89
N LEU A 12 -16.89 -36.12 -56.79
CA LEU A 12 -16.49 -35.20 -57.84
C LEU A 12 -16.39 -33.75 -57.31
N LEU A 13 -15.24 -33.19 -57.46
CA LEU A 13 -14.87 -31.88 -57.87
C LEU A 13 -15.94 -30.76 -57.94
N ALA A 14 -15.67 -29.67 -57.24
CA ALA A 14 -15.74 -28.33 -57.82
C ALA A 14 -14.87 -27.37 -57.00
N ALA A 15 -13.85 -26.90 -57.67
CA ALA A 15 -13.04 -25.76 -57.22
C ALA A 15 -13.88 -24.49 -57.33
N CYS A 16 -13.90 -23.71 -56.28
CA CYS A 16 -14.21 -22.28 -56.33
C CYS A 16 -13.24 -21.54 -55.48
N CYS A 17 -12.21 -20.99 -56.13
CA CYS A 17 -11.39 -19.90 -55.64
C CYS A 17 -12.29 -18.71 -55.31
N TRP A 18 -12.38 -18.37 -54.03
CA TRP A 18 -12.70 -17.00 -53.64
C TRP A 18 -11.63 -16.44 -52.76
N SER A 19 -10.83 -15.61 -53.41
CA SER A 19 -9.89 -14.69 -52.77
C SER A 19 -10.69 -13.68 -51.98
N PHE A 20 -10.74 -13.83 -50.66
CA PHE A 20 -11.12 -12.72 -49.80
C PHE A 20 -9.87 -12.02 -49.32
N ALA A 21 -9.67 -10.84 -49.81
CA ALA A 21 -8.70 -9.88 -49.31
C ALA A 21 -8.93 -9.68 -47.82
N ALA A 22 -7.96 -10.09 -47.02
CA ALA A 22 -7.90 -9.77 -45.62
C ALA A 22 -7.60 -8.29 -45.46
N CYS A 23 -8.63 -7.48 -45.25
CA CYS A 23 -8.49 -6.14 -44.75
C CYS A 23 -8.04 -6.26 -43.28
N GLY A 24 -6.76 -6.03 -43.05
CA GLY A 24 -6.21 -5.96 -41.68
C GLY A 24 -6.84 -4.76 -40.96
N ALA A 25 -7.72 -5.04 -40.03
CA ALA A 25 -8.12 -4.05 -39.06
C ALA A 25 -6.94 -3.78 -38.11
N PRO A 26 -6.56 -2.51 -37.86
CA PRO A 26 -5.56 -2.23 -36.85
C PRO A 26 -6.11 -2.66 -35.49
N ALA A 27 -5.39 -3.56 -34.84
CA ALA A 27 -5.61 -3.85 -33.42
C ALA A 27 -5.50 -2.53 -32.65
N ARG A 28 -6.61 -2.04 -32.15
CA ARG A 28 -6.63 -1.00 -31.13
C ARG A 28 -5.90 -1.58 -29.94
N GLU A 29 -4.69 -1.17 -29.70
CA GLU A 29 -4.09 -1.20 -28.39
C GLU A 29 -4.97 -0.31 -27.49
N GLU A 30 -5.92 -0.92 -26.82
CA GLU A 30 -6.55 -0.30 -25.67
C GLU A 30 -5.44 -0.08 -24.67
N GLY A 31 -5.01 1.19 -24.58
CA GLY A 31 -4.12 1.66 -23.55
C GLY A 31 -4.67 1.21 -22.21
N ARG A 32 -4.07 0.17 -21.65
CA ARG A 32 -4.30 -0.29 -20.29
C ARG A 32 -3.84 0.82 -19.38
N ALA A 33 -4.72 1.81 -19.19
CA ALA A 33 -4.58 2.75 -18.09
C ALA A 33 -4.41 1.90 -16.83
N SER A 34 -3.20 1.88 -16.31
CA SER A 34 -2.90 1.31 -15.01
C SER A 34 -3.72 2.12 -14.02
N VAL A 35 -4.92 1.64 -13.73
CA VAL A 35 -5.68 2.09 -12.59
C VAL A 35 -4.85 1.64 -11.40
N VAL A 36 -4.03 2.55 -10.88
CA VAL A 36 -3.44 2.40 -9.57
C VAL A 36 -4.62 2.33 -8.63
N ALA A 37 -5.07 1.10 -8.37
CA ALA A 37 -6.11 0.84 -7.39
C ALA A 37 -5.57 1.43 -6.07
N THR A 38 -6.12 2.56 -5.66
CA THR A 38 -5.85 3.17 -4.37
C THR A 38 -6.26 2.14 -3.34
N ARG A 39 -5.28 1.43 -2.79
CA ARG A 39 -5.51 0.38 -1.80
C ARG A 39 -6.23 1.01 -0.62
N GLU A 40 -7.49 0.69 -0.48
CA GLU A 40 -8.33 1.19 0.60
C GLU A 40 -7.84 0.65 1.94
N VAL A 41 -7.80 1.51 2.97
CA VAL A 41 -7.40 1.10 4.31
C VAL A 41 -8.64 0.87 5.17
N ALA A 42 -8.70 -0.29 5.84
CA ALA A 42 -9.79 -0.63 6.73
C ALA A 42 -9.60 0.04 8.11
N ARG A 43 -10.69 0.48 8.74
CA ARG A 43 -10.64 1.16 10.05
C ARG A 43 -10.05 0.28 11.16
N ASP A 44 -10.26 -1.01 11.12
CA ASP A 44 -9.74 -2.00 12.08
C ASP A 44 -8.41 -2.61 11.65
N GLY A 45 -7.85 -2.15 10.52
CA GLY A 45 -6.58 -2.59 9.99
C GLY A 45 -5.39 -2.18 10.85
N GLU A 46 -4.28 -2.91 10.67
CA GLU A 46 -3.00 -2.62 11.29
C GLU A 46 -1.97 -2.35 10.20
N TYR A 47 -1.36 -1.19 10.24
CA TYR A 47 -0.48 -0.69 9.18
C TYR A 47 0.82 -0.16 9.77
N THR A 48 1.93 -0.34 9.05
CA THR A 48 3.25 0.14 9.47
C THR A 48 4.03 0.82 8.33
N SER A 49 3.58 0.63 7.08
CA SER A 49 4.21 1.28 5.93
C SER A 49 3.85 2.76 5.87
N LYS A 50 4.74 3.57 5.30
CA LYS A 50 4.52 5.00 5.09
C LYS A 50 3.17 5.27 4.39
N ASP A 51 2.91 4.58 3.29
CA ASP A 51 1.77 4.87 2.43
C ASP A 51 0.44 4.45 3.07
N ASP A 52 0.39 3.30 3.72
CA ASP A 52 -0.84 2.83 4.38
C ASP A 52 -1.16 3.65 5.64
N VAL A 53 -0.15 3.99 6.45
CA VAL A 53 -0.34 4.85 7.62
C VAL A 53 -0.75 6.26 7.22
N ALA A 54 -0.15 6.82 6.18
CA ALA A 54 -0.55 8.14 5.68
C ALA A 54 -1.99 8.15 5.17
N ARG A 55 -2.40 7.13 4.40
CA ARG A 55 -3.79 6.97 3.95
C ARG A 55 -4.75 6.84 5.13
N TYR A 56 -4.39 6.04 6.11
CA TYR A 56 -5.22 5.85 7.30
C TYR A 56 -5.43 7.17 8.05
N ILE A 57 -4.38 7.95 8.27
CA ILE A 57 -4.47 9.27 8.91
C ILE A 57 -5.36 10.21 8.08
N LYS A 58 -5.18 10.25 6.77
CA LYS A 58 -5.99 11.10 5.88
C LYS A 58 -7.46 10.71 5.88
N GLN A 59 -7.75 9.42 5.93
CA GLN A 59 -9.12 8.91 5.91
C GLN A 59 -9.80 9.06 7.27
N PHE A 60 -9.11 8.74 8.37
CA PHE A 60 -9.72 8.63 9.69
C PHE A 60 -9.30 9.71 10.70
N GLY A 61 -8.28 10.51 10.41
CA GLY A 61 -7.76 11.52 11.33
C GLY A 61 -7.07 10.96 12.57
N ALA A 62 -6.74 9.67 12.58
CA ALA A 62 -6.16 8.95 13.70
C ALA A 62 -5.08 7.97 13.23
N LEU A 63 -4.31 7.42 14.15
CA LEU A 63 -3.40 6.31 13.87
C LEU A 63 -4.13 4.97 13.90
N PRO A 64 -3.65 3.97 13.14
CA PRO A 64 -4.10 2.59 13.25
C PRO A 64 -3.96 2.04 14.68
N ARG A 65 -4.76 1.04 15.02
CA ARG A 65 -4.83 0.46 16.38
C ARG A 65 -3.55 -0.22 16.87
N ASN A 66 -2.61 -0.47 15.99
CA ASN A 66 -1.30 -1.03 16.34
C ASN A 66 -0.30 0.03 16.85
N PHE A 67 -0.68 1.30 16.91
CA PHE A 67 0.16 2.33 17.51
C PHE A 67 -0.19 2.56 18.98
N ILE A 68 0.86 2.71 19.80
CA ILE A 68 0.77 3.10 21.21
C ILE A 68 1.74 4.24 21.49
N THR A 69 1.38 5.11 22.44
CA THR A 69 2.24 6.22 22.85
C THR A 69 3.45 5.73 23.65
N LYS A 70 4.48 6.56 23.73
CA LYS A 70 5.64 6.29 24.62
C LYS A 70 5.21 6.09 26.08
N SER A 71 4.19 6.82 26.53
CA SER A 71 3.65 6.68 27.88
C SER A 71 3.04 5.29 28.09
N GLN A 72 2.20 4.83 27.16
CA GLN A 72 1.61 3.49 27.19
C GLN A 72 2.67 2.39 27.13
N ALA A 73 3.67 2.55 26.26
CA ALA A 73 4.78 1.60 26.17
C ALA A 73 5.58 1.52 27.48
N ARG A 74 5.85 2.66 28.13
CA ARG A 74 6.53 2.70 29.43
C ARG A 74 5.72 2.01 30.52
N ALA A 75 4.41 2.12 30.51
CA ALA A 75 3.54 1.40 31.45
C ALA A 75 3.65 -0.13 31.30
N LEU A 76 4.03 -0.61 30.11
CA LEU A 76 4.32 -2.01 29.84
C LEU A 76 5.79 -2.41 30.15
N GLY A 77 6.57 -1.51 30.73
CA GLY A 77 7.97 -1.75 31.10
C GLY A 77 9.01 -1.33 30.07
N TRP A 78 8.60 -0.82 28.88
CA TRP A 78 9.52 -0.37 27.87
C TRP A 78 10.35 0.84 28.33
N ARG A 79 11.66 0.79 28.14
CA ARG A 79 12.61 1.86 28.53
C ARG A 79 13.39 2.42 27.32
N GLY A 80 13.02 2.03 26.12
CA GLY A 80 13.71 2.37 24.87
C GLY A 80 14.10 1.13 24.08
N GLY A 81 14.62 1.32 22.87
CA GLY A 81 14.99 0.22 21.98
C GLY A 81 13.79 -0.49 21.33
N PRO A 82 13.91 -1.79 20.99
CA PRO A 82 12.83 -2.56 20.38
C PRO A 82 11.59 -2.63 21.25
N LEU A 83 10.41 -2.44 20.65
CA LEU A 83 9.15 -2.49 21.38
C LEU A 83 8.58 -3.91 21.50
N GLU A 84 8.95 -4.79 20.58
CA GLU A 84 8.39 -6.14 20.45
C GLU A 84 8.35 -6.96 21.74
N PRO A 85 9.38 -6.96 22.62
CA PRO A 85 9.35 -7.72 23.87
C PRO A 85 8.28 -7.23 24.88
N TYR A 86 7.82 -5.99 24.74
CA TYR A 86 6.89 -5.35 25.68
C TYR A 86 5.47 -5.24 25.14
N ALA A 87 5.35 -5.05 23.84
CA ALA A 87 4.08 -4.90 23.13
C ALA A 87 4.20 -5.52 21.73
N PRO A 88 4.04 -6.84 21.61
CA PRO A 88 4.18 -7.55 20.34
C PRO A 88 3.27 -6.98 19.26
N GLY A 89 3.81 -6.79 18.06
CA GLY A 89 3.09 -6.26 16.91
C GLY A 89 2.73 -4.76 16.97
N LYS A 90 3.12 -4.04 18.03
CA LYS A 90 2.85 -2.61 18.18
C LYS A 90 4.01 -1.76 17.68
N SER A 91 3.70 -0.49 17.40
CA SER A 91 4.65 0.55 17.03
C SER A 91 4.41 1.79 17.90
N ILE A 92 5.45 2.59 18.11
CA ILE A 92 5.33 3.86 18.85
C ILE A 92 4.67 4.92 17.97
N GLY A 93 3.65 5.58 18.48
CA GLY A 93 3.01 6.70 17.81
C GLY A 93 1.90 7.35 18.62
N GLY A 94 1.53 8.58 18.19
CA GLY A 94 0.51 9.39 18.83
C GLY A 94 1.05 10.41 19.82
N ASP A 95 2.33 10.42 20.10
CA ASP A 95 2.96 11.43 20.93
C ASP A 95 3.04 12.78 20.21
N ARG A 96 3.09 13.87 20.97
CA ARG A 96 3.27 15.21 20.44
C ARG A 96 4.66 15.36 19.82
N PHE A 97 4.72 15.96 18.62
CA PHE A 97 5.96 16.41 17.99
C PHE A 97 6.10 17.92 18.15
N GLY A 98 7.22 18.37 18.74
CA GLY A 98 7.38 19.76 19.18
C GLY A 98 7.76 20.76 18.08
N ASN A 99 8.24 20.30 16.91
CA ASN A 99 8.73 21.15 15.80
C ASN A 99 9.66 22.29 16.27
N TYR A 100 10.50 22.04 17.28
CA TYR A 100 11.35 23.07 17.89
C TYR A 100 12.35 23.70 16.92
N GLU A 101 12.78 22.93 15.93
CA GLU A 101 13.68 23.41 14.87
C GLU A 101 12.95 24.14 13.74
N ARG A 102 11.62 24.30 13.85
CA ARG A 102 10.76 25.00 12.87
C ARG A 102 10.91 24.49 11.43
N ARG A 103 11.13 23.19 11.24
CA ARG A 103 11.28 22.57 9.92
C ARG A 103 9.93 22.39 9.20
N LEU A 104 8.85 22.42 9.95
CA LEU A 104 7.48 22.45 9.45
C LEU A 104 6.81 23.77 9.82
N PRO A 105 5.76 24.20 9.11
CA PRO A 105 4.96 25.36 9.50
C PRO A 105 4.48 25.26 10.95
N PRO A 106 4.21 26.40 11.64
CA PRO A 106 3.64 26.38 13.00
C PRO A 106 2.31 25.64 13.03
N ASP A 107 2.22 24.58 13.84
CA ASP A 107 0.99 23.80 14.02
C ASP A 107 1.09 22.85 15.23
N SER A 108 -0.01 22.15 15.54
CA SER A 108 -0.05 21.06 16.50
C SER A 108 0.23 19.74 15.81
N TYR A 109 1.38 19.14 16.09
CA TYR A 109 1.81 17.92 15.45
C TYR A 109 1.79 16.72 16.40
N ARG A 110 1.46 15.56 15.83
CA ARG A 110 1.73 14.25 16.40
C ARG A 110 2.69 13.47 15.51
N GLU A 111 3.39 12.51 16.09
CA GLU A 111 4.35 11.68 15.37
C GLU A 111 4.05 10.19 15.52
N CYS A 112 4.55 9.39 14.58
CA CYS A 112 4.57 7.93 14.69
C CYS A 112 5.78 7.34 13.96
N ASP A 113 6.23 6.19 14.46
CA ASP A 113 7.29 5.40 13.84
C ASP A 113 6.78 4.67 12.60
N ILE A 114 7.62 4.54 11.59
CA ILE A 114 7.30 3.83 10.35
C ILE A 114 8.26 2.65 10.16
N ASP A 115 7.74 1.52 9.64
CA ASP A 115 8.48 0.29 9.35
C ASP A 115 9.16 -0.34 10.59
N THR A 116 8.58 -0.23 11.79
CA THR A 116 9.20 -0.68 13.06
C THR A 116 8.60 -1.93 13.67
N ARG A 117 7.54 -2.53 13.07
CA ARG A 117 6.94 -3.77 13.61
C ARG A 117 7.97 -4.91 13.63
N GLY A 118 8.21 -5.51 14.81
CA GLY A 118 9.17 -6.58 14.99
C GLY A 118 10.63 -6.20 14.74
N LYS A 119 10.95 -4.91 14.66
CA LYS A 119 12.29 -4.37 14.38
C LYS A 119 12.68 -3.29 15.39
N PRO A 120 13.98 -3.01 15.55
CA PRO A 120 14.42 -1.82 16.27
C PRO A 120 13.86 -0.55 15.63
N ARG A 121 13.64 0.48 16.45
CA ARG A 121 13.19 1.78 15.98
C ARG A 121 14.27 2.41 15.09
N GLY A 122 13.90 2.69 13.84
CA GLY A 122 14.75 3.39 12.87
C GLY A 122 14.55 4.91 12.88
N ALA A 123 14.96 5.59 11.80
CA ALA A 123 14.82 7.04 11.65
C ALA A 123 13.49 7.48 11.01
N LYS A 124 12.75 6.54 10.40
CA LYS A 124 11.53 6.83 9.64
C LYS A 124 10.36 7.25 10.54
N ARG A 125 9.76 8.38 10.24
CA ARG A 125 8.60 8.93 10.97
C ARG A 125 7.57 9.51 10.02
N ILE A 126 6.33 9.47 10.46
CA ILE A 126 5.29 10.38 9.99
C ILE A 126 4.99 11.38 11.10
N VAL A 127 4.84 12.65 10.69
CA VAL A 127 4.36 13.75 11.51
C VAL A 127 3.09 14.26 10.86
N PHE A 128 2.02 14.46 11.64
CA PHE A 128 0.72 14.83 11.10
C PHE A 128 -0.03 15.80 12.01
N THR A 129 -0.97 16.54 11.41
CA THR A 129 -1.82 17.52 12.11
C THR A 129 -3.24 17.00 12.30
N PRO A 130 -4.04 17.63 13.18
CA PRO A 130 -5.50 17.37 13.29
C PRO A 130 -6.24 17.52 11.96
N GLU A 131 -5.81 18.46 11.10
CA GLU A 131 -6.37 18.70 9.76
C GLU A 131 -5.89 17.66 8.73
N ARG A 132 -5.20 16.59 9.18
CA ARG A 132 -4.76 15.46 8.37
C ARG A 132 -3.68 15.81 7.33
N ARG A 133 -2.92 16.89 7.54
CA ARG A 133 -1.68 17.10 6.79
C ARG A 133 -0.65 16.10 7.28
N VAL A 134 -0.01 15.43 6.35
CA VAL A 134 0.92 14.34 6.64
C VAL A 134 2.27 14.65 6.03
N SER A 135 3.31 14.65 6.84
CA SER A 135 4.71 14.81 6.44
C SER A 135 5.52 13.59 6.84
N TYR A 136 6.40 13.15 5.98
CA TYR A 136 7.28 12.01 6.18
C TYR A 136 8.74 12.45 6.28
N THR A 137 9.50 11.79 7.13
CA THR A 137 10.96 11.90 7.24
C THR A 137 11.57 10.50 7.32
N ASP A 138 12.72 10.30 6.71
CA ASP A 138 13.53 9.07 6.81
C ASP A 138 14.91 9.31 7.42
N ASP A 139 15.21 10.55 7.77
CA ASP A 139 16.50 11.01 8.30
C ASP A 139 16.40 11.56 9.73
N HIS A 140 15.39 11.10 10.50
CA HIS A 140 15.15 11.48 11.89
C HIS A 140 14.93 13.00 12.05
N TYR A 141 13.93 13.53 11.34
CA TYR A 141 13.41 14.90 11.39
C TYR A 141 14.31 15.99 10.78
N LYS A 142 15.37 15.64 10.04
CA LYS A 142 16.23 16.64 9.38
C LYS A 142 15.54 17.24 8.16
N THR A 143 14.85 16.40 7.38
CA THR A 143 14.06 16.84 6.23
C THR A 143 12.65 16.23 6.27
N PHE A 144 11.70 16.90 5.60
CA PHE A 144 10.33 16.44 5.51
C PHE A 144 9.83 16.51 4.06
N THR A 145 9.08 15.49 3.67
CA THR A 145 8.36 15.44 2.41
C THR A 145 6.86 15.32 2.70
N GLU A 146 6.05 16.21 2.11
CA GLU A 146 4.61 16.10 2.23
C GLU A 146 4.10 14.85 1.51
N VAL A 147 3.29 14.07 2.17
CA VAL A 147 2.63 12.89 1.58
C VAL A 147 1.28 13.34 1.03
N LYS A 148 1.16 13.35 -0.29
CA LYS A 148 -0.07 13.71 -1.01
C LYS A 148 -1.11 12.62 -0.98
#